data_9a22779465b17de23480a18f602a38e5
#
_entry.id   9a22779465b17de23480a18f602a38e5
#
_cell.length_a   1.000
_cell.length_b   1.000
_cell.length_c   1.000
_cell.angle_alpha   90.00
_cell.angle_beta   90.00
_cell.angle_gamma   90.00
#
_symmetry.space_group_name_H-M   'P 1'
#
loop_
_entity.id
_entity.type
_entity.pdbx_description
1 polymer ?
#
loop_
_entity_poly.entity_id
_entity_poly.type
_entity_poly.pdbx_seq_one_letter_code
_entity_poly.pdbx_strand_id
1 'polypeptide(L)'
;MTRITAQLSAQLGRLNVGGTRRRPRPATPHRPPTLVAVAHGSRDPEALRTVTALVDRVRALRPDLPVCLGHVELNDPLLADTLAALRGEAVLVPLLLGRGYHIKRDLPDAVAAAPHLSVRMAAPLGPHPLLAEALHARLTEVGWLSGGLAGGPSGGLAGGPSGGLSGAGVVLAAAGSRDRDSAADTARTAALLSARLGGVPVLPGYASAAAPTVADAVRALTDMGRGRRIAVASYFAAPGRFATQCAAAAPGIASGPLGDHPAVARLVVHRYEQALASAPMSHPAVTVGV
;
A
#
# COMPACT_ATOMS: atom_id res chain seq x y z
N MET A 1 64.31 -29.23 34.78
CA MET A 1 63.08 -28.43 34.44
C MET A 1 61.86 -29.26 34.01
N THR A 2 61.67 -30.48 34.55
CA THR A 2 60.65 -31.43 33.98
C THR A 2 59.60 -31.88 34.99
N ARG A 3 59.51 -31.31 36.19
CA ARG A 3 58.51 -31.67 37.19
C ARG A 3 57.39 -30.62 37.37
N ILE A 4 57.62 -29.40 36.99
CA ILE A 4 56.65 -28.33 37.19
C ILE A 4 55.56 -28.31 36.05
N THR A 5 55.91 -28.69 34.82
CA THR A 5 54.99 -28.77 33.67
C THR A 5 53.99 -29.92 33.80
N ALA A 6 54.35 -31.03 34.44
CA ALA A 6 53.42 -32.15 34.63
C ALA A 6 52.33 -31.85 35.69
N GLN A 7 52.66 -31.05 36.70
CA GLN A 7 51.74 -30.70 37.76
C GLN A 7 50.69 -29.65 37.30
N LEU A 8 51.07 -28.72 36.42
CA LEU A 8 50.14 -27.75 35.81
C LEU A 8 49.13 -28.41 34.84
N SER A 9 49.59 -29.40 34.07
CA SER A 9 48.70 -30.14 33.17
C SER A 9 47.66 -30.99 33.91
N ALA A 10 48.03 -31.55 35.09
CA ALA A 10 47.11 -32.33 35.92
C ALA A 10 46.07 -31.47 36.65
N GLN A 11 46.38 -30.20 36.96
CA GLN A 11 45.41 -29.27 37.58
C GLN A 11 44.45 -28.68 36.55
N LEU A 12 44.87 -28.43 35.31
CA LEU A 12 43.98 -27.96 34.21
C LEU A 12 43.00 -29.05 33.76
N GLY A 13 43.37 -30.32 33.85
CA GLY A 13 42.48 -31.45 33.52
C GLY A 13 41.32 -31.63 34.53
N ARG A 14 41.48 -31.17 35.78
CA ARG A 14 40.43 -31.27 36.82
C ARG A 14 39.38 -30.14 36.82
N LEU A 15 39.64 -29.05 36.11
CA LEU A 15 38.70 -27.93 36.00
C LEU A 15 37.70 -28.07 34.84
N ASN A 16 37.85 -29.12 34.03
CA ASN A 16 37.01 -29.27 32.82
C ASN A 16 36.01 -30.46 32.92
N VAL A 17 35.68 -30.91 34.12
CA VAL A 17 34.69 -31.98 34.35
C VAL A 17 33.55 -31.43 35.20
N GLY A 18 32.54 -30.83 34.56
CA GLY A 18 31.33 -30.41 35.26
C GLY A 18 30.46 -29.40 34.53
N GLY A 19 30.91 -28.90 33.41
CA GLY A 19 30.06 -28.08 32.55
C GLY A 19 29.27 -28.95 31.57
N THR A 20 28.09 -29.42 31.92
CA THR A 20 27.11 -29.85 30.92
C THR A 20 26.93 -28.71 29.95
N ARG A 21 27.66 -28.74 28.84
CA ARG A 21 27.35 -27.87 27.68
C ARG A 21 25.89 -28.17 27.32
N ARG A 22 24.99 -27.38 27.86
CA ARG A 22 23.61 -27.32 27.36
C ARG A 22 23.77 -27.11 25.86
N ARG A 23 23.50 -28.14 25.06
CA ARG A 23 23.40 -28.01 23.61
C ARG A 23 22.50 -26.82 23.38
N PRO A 24 22.90 -25.84 22.53
CA PRO A 24 21.99 -24.76 22.14
C PRO A 24 20.72 -25.45 21.68
N ARG A 25 19.61 -25.18 22.37
CA ARG A 25 18.31 -25.63 21.93
C ARG A 25 18.19 -25.13 20.48
N PRO A 26 17.89 -26.01 19.50
CA PRO A 26 17.72 -25.55 18.14
C PRO A 26 16.73 -24.40 18.20
N ALA A 27 17.13 -23.23 17.69
CA ALA A 27 16.27 -22.08 17.62
C ALA A 27 15.03 -22.56 16.86
N THR A 28 13.87 -22.55 17.52
CA THR A 28 12.61 -22.78 16.84
C THR A 28 12.58 -21.83 15.66
N PRO A 29 12.31 -22.31 14.42
CA PRO A 29 12.27 -21.44 13.27
C PRO A 29 11.29 -20.31 13.59
N HIS A 30 11.83 -19.09 13.67
CA HIS A 30 11.04 -17.91 14.03
C HIS A 30 10.07 -17.68 12.88
N ARG A 31 8.81 -18.06 13.08
CA ARG A 31 7.78 -17.81 12.09
C ARG A 31 7.64 -16.29 11.94
N PRO A 32 7.66 -15.75 10.71
CA PRO A 32 7.52 -14.31 10.53
C PRO A 32 6.18 -13.81 11.11
N PRO A 33 6.13 -12.59 11.64
CA PRO A 33 4.88 -11.96 12.08
C PRO A 33 3.79 -12.04 11.02
N THR A 34 2.55 -12.29 11.43
CA THR A 34 1.43 -12.37 10.48
C THR A 34 1.19 -11.01 9.81
N LEU A 35 1.15 -10.96 8.48
CA LEU A 35 0.65 -9.80 7.74
C LEU A 35 -0.87 -9.77 7.82
N VAL A 36 -1.44 -8.72 8.41
CA VAL A 36 -2.87 -8.45 8.40
C VAL A 36 -3.13 -7.33 7.40
N ALA A 37 -3.61 -7.68 6.22
CA ALA A 37 -4.08 -6.71 5.23
C ALA A 37 -5.40 -6.11 5.72
N VAL A 38 -5.48 -4.78 5.83
CA VAL A 38 -6.67 -4.11 6.36
C VAL A 38 -7.34 -3.30 5.26
N ALA A 39 -8.49 -3.78 4.79
CA ALA A 39 -9.32 -3.09 3.82
C ALA A 39 -10.40 -2.24 4.51
N HIS A 40 -10.91 -1.22 3.82
CA HIS A 40 -12.01 -0.42 4.34
C HIS A 40 -13.29 -1.27 4.49
N GLY A 41 -13.60 -2.03 3.47
CA GLY A 41 -14.87 -2.70 3.29
C GLY A 41 -15.74 -1.97 2.25
N SER A 42 -16.68 -2.68 1.66
CA SER A 42 -17.57 -2.15 0.61
C SER A 42 -18.84 -3.00 0.49
N ARG A 43 -19.95 -2.34 0.14
CA ARG A 43 -21.19 -3.06 -0.25
C ARG A 43 -21.13 -3.62 -1.67
N ASP A 44 -20.14 -3.20 -2.46
CA ASP A 44 -19.91 -3.72 -3.80
C ASP A 44 -19.20 -5.07 -3.71
N PRO A 45 -19.81 -6.17 -4.17
CA PRO A 45 -19.19 -7.51 -4.10
C PRO A 45 -17.91 -7.59 -4.97
N GLU A 46 -17.78 -6.75 -6.00
CA GLU A 46 -16.58 -6.70 -6.83
C GLU A 46 -15.38 -6.14 -6.06
N ALA A 47 -15.64 -5.24 -5.11
CA ALA A 47 -14.58 -4.73 -4.23
C ALA A 47 -14.00 -5.84 -3.36
N LEU A 48 -14.83 -6.70 -2.78
CA LEU A 48 -14.37 -7.84 -1.98
C LEU A 48 -13.54 -8.83 -2.82
N ARG A 49 -14.03 -9.15 -4.05
CA ARG A 49 -13.26 -10.01 -4.98
C ARG A 49 -11.90 -9.42 -5.31
N THR A 50 -11.85 -8.12 -5.60
CA THR A 50 -10.62 -7.39 -5.94
C THR A 50 -9.62 -7.40 -4.80
N VAL A 51 -10.07 -7.13 -3.57
CA VAL A 51 -9.20 -7.13 -2.38
C VAL A 51 -8.70 -8.54 -2.08
N THR A 52 -9.56 -9.55 -2.22
CA THR A 52 -9.16 -10.96 -2.05
C THR A 52 -8.10 -11.35 -3.08
N ALA A 53 -8.29 -11.00 -4.35
CA ALA A 53 -7.30 -11.26 -5.39
C ALA A 53 -5.96 -10.55 -5.12
N LEU A 54 -5.98 -9.33 -4.59
CA LEU A 54 -4.76 -8.65 -4.16
C LEU A 54 -4.04 -9.42 -3.04
N VAL A 55 -4.78 -9.87 -2.03
CA VAL A 55 -4.22 -10.67 -0.93
C VAL A 55 -3.64 -11.99 -1.43
N ASP A 56 -4.29 -12.65 -2.39
CA ASP A 56 -3.77 -13.88 -3.00
C ASP A 56 -2.48 -13.64 -3.78
N ARG A 57 -2.34 -12.50 -4.46
CA ARG A 57 -1.06 -12.10 -5.07
C ARG A 57 0.02 -11.86 -4.03
N VAL A 58 -0.31 -11.26 -2.88
CA VAL A 58 0.65 -11.10 -1.77
C VAL A 58 1.11 -12.47 -1.26
N ARG A 59 0.19 -13.42 -1.07
CA ARG A 59 0.51 -14.81 -0.68
C ARG A 59 1.41 -15.50 -1.71
N ALA A 60 1.15 -15.29 -3.00
CA ALA A 60 1.98 -15.83 -4.07
C ALA A 60 3.40 -15.22 -4.10
N LEU A 61 3.56 -13.93 -3.78
CA LEU A 61 4.86 -13.26 -3.68
C LEU A 61 5.66 -13.71 -2.45
N ARG A 62 4.97 -14.06 -1.36
CA ARG A 62 5.58 -14.45 -0.07
C ARG A 62 4.88 -15.68 0.52
N PRO A 63 5.16 -16.89 -0.03
CA PRO A 63 4.55 -18.14 0.43
C PRO A 63 4.94 -18.52 1.87
N ASP A 64 6.05 -17.99 2.37
CA ASP A 64 6.53 -18.15 3.74
C ASP A 64 5.75 -17.33 4.76
N LEU A 65 5.02 -16.31 4.30
CA LEU A 65 4.37 -15.33 5.15
C LEU A 65 2.90 -15.70 5.43
N PRO A 66 2.48 -15.80 6.71
CA PRO A 66 1.06 -15.89 7.03
C PRO A 66 0.37 -14.57 6.69
N VAL A 67 -0.67 -14.62 5.85
CA VAL A 67 -1.41 -13.43 5.42
C VAL A 67 -2.90 -13.61 5.72
N CYS A 68 -3.46 -12.67 6.49
CA CYS A 68 -4.88 -12.54 6.80
C CYS A 68 -5.46 -11.26 6.20
N LEU A 69 -6.77 -11.24 5.99
CA LEU A 69 -7.54 -10.06 5.60
C LEU A 69 -8.48 -9.70 6.75
N GLY A 70 -8.60 -8.41 7.04
CA GLY A 70 -9.61 -7.86 7.93
C GLY A 70 -10.18 -6.58 7.34
N HIS A 71 -11.45 -6.29 7.65
CA HIS A 71 -12.13 -5.10 7.16
C HIS A 71 -12.43 -4.14 8.32
N VAL A 72 -12.33 -2.84 8.05
CA VAL A 72 -12.71 -1.82 9.03
C VAL A 72 -14.21 -1.90 9.29
N GLU A 73 -15.01 -2.08 8.23
CA GLU A 73 -16.47 -2.15 8.27
C GLU A 73 -17.04 -2.95 7.08
N LEU A 74 -18.34 -3.20 7.08
CA LEU A 74 -19.17 -3.69 5.97
C LEU A 74 -18.93 -5.14 5.50
N ASN A 75 -17.76 -5.70 5.67
CA ASN A 75 -17.44 -7.07 5.21
C ASN A 75 -16.81 -7.90 6.32
N ASP A 76 -17.11 -9.19 6.30
CA ASP A 76 -16.44 -10.17 7.16
C ASP A 76 -15.14 -10.69 6.52
N PRO A 77 -14.15 -11.08 7.37
CA PRO A 77 -14.10 -10.83 8.80
C PRO A 77 -13.83 -9.36 9.10
N LEU A 78 -14.42 -8.85 10.18
CA LEU A 78 -14.05 -7.54 10.70
C LEU A 78 -12.61 -7.57 11.23
N LEU A 79 -11.95 -6.41 11.24
CA LEU A 79 -10.58 -6.30 11.76
C LEU A 79 -10.50 -6.76 13.22
N ALA A 80 -11.47 -6.41 14.04
CA ALA A 80 -11.53 -6.82 15.44
C ALA A 80 -11.55 -8.34 15.60
N ASP A 81 -12.37 -9.04 14.80
CA ASP A 81 -12.48 -10.51 14.83
C ASP A 81 -11.19 -11.16 14.32
N THR A 82 -10.60 -10.60 13.24
CA THR A 82 -9.31 -11.05 12.72
C THR A 82 -8.23 -10.97 13.79
N LEU A 83 -8.14 -9.85 14.52
CA LEU A 83 -7.14 -9.67 15.57
C LEU A 83 -7.43 -10.57 16.78
N ALA A 84 -8.68 -10.76 17.16
CA ALA A 84 -9.06 -11.64 18.28
C ALA A 84 -8.66 -13.10 18.02
N ALA A 85 -8.72 -13.57 16.78
CA ALA A 85 -8.34 -14.93 16.38
C ALA A 85 -6.82 -15.17 16.31
N LEU A 86 -6.01 -14.12 16.17
CA LEU A 86 -4.56 -14.21 16.04
C LEU A 86 -3.86 -14.38 17.40
N ARG A 87 -2.62 -14.87 17.37
CA ARG A 87 -1.71 -14.97 18.52
C ARG A 87 -0.29 -14.60 18.08
N GLY A 88 0.47 -14.01 19.01
CA GLY A 88 1.89 -13.67 18.81
C GLY A 88 2.07 -12.30 18.16
N GLU A 89 2.87 -12.24 17.10
CA GLU A 89 3.23 -10.97 16.45
C GLU A 89 2.44 -10.78 15.14
N ALA A 90 2.02 -9.55 14.89
CA ALA A 90 1.33 -9.17 13.66
C ALA A 90 1.80 -7.81 13.13
N VAL A 91 1.73 -7.63 11.83
CA VAL A 91 1.92 -6.34 11.15
C VAL A 91 0.64 -5.99 10.40
N LEU A 92 -0.03 -4.93 10.82
CA LEU A 92 -1.17 -4.38 10.10
C LEU A 92 -0.68 -3.57 8.91
N VAL A 93 -1.12 -3.95 7.72
CA VAL A 93 -0.84 -3.22 6.47
C VAL A 93 -2.14 -2.64 5.93
N PRO A 94 -2.39 -1.34 6.13
CA PRO A 94 -3.59 -0.70 5.61
C PRO A 94 -3.60 -0.69 4.08
N LEU A 95 -4.62 -1.27 3.45
CA LEU A 95 -4.88 -1.16 2.01
C LEU A 95 -5.53 0.19 1.67
N LEU A 96 -5.16 1.23 2.40
CA LEU A 96 -5.66 2.60 2.29
C LEU A 96 -4.61 3.46 1.59
N LEU A 97 -5.05 4.37 0.72
CA LEU A 97 -4.17 5.08 -0.21
C LEU A 97 -3.59 6.38 0.34
N GLY A 98 -4.03 6.82 1.51
CA GLY A 98 -3.53 8.03 2.15
C GLY A 98 -3.90 8.08 3.63
N ARG A 99 -3.30 9.04 4.34
CA ARG A 99 -3.58 9.26 5.76
C ARG A 99 -4.94 9.93 5.94
N GLY A 100 -5.81 9.29 6.68
CA GLY A 100 -7.16 9.78 6.97
C GLY A 100 -7.65 9.25 8.31
N TYR A 101 -8.95 9.45 8.60
CA TYR A 101 -9.56 9.11 9.87
C TYR A 101 -9.31 7.64 10.29
N HIS A 102 -9.51 6.69 9.38
CA HIS A 102 -9.34 5.26 9.68
C HIS A 102 -7.91 4.93 10.13
N ILE A 103 -6.90 5.51 9.45
CA ILE A 103 -5.48 5.31 9.82
C ILE A 103 -5.16 5.91 11.20
N LYS A 104 -5.76 7.09 11.51
CA LYS A 104 -5.42 7.86 12.71
C LYS A 104 -6.24 7.45 13.93
N ARG A 105 -7.36 6.76 13.76
CA ARG A 105 -8.30 6.41 14.83
C ARG A 105 -8.65 4.92 14.82
N ASP A 106 -9.35 4.44 13.81
CA ASP A 106 -9.95 3.10 13.85
C ASP A 106 -8.92 1.99 13.97
N LEU A 107 -7.77 2.12 13.27
CA LEU A 107 -6.73 1.11 13.35
C LEU A 107 -5.99 1.12 14.70
N PRO A 108 -5.56 2.27 15.26
CA PRO A 108 -5.01 2.32 16.60
C PRO A 108 -5.98 1.79 17.66
N ASP A 109 -7.27 2.14 17.58
CA ASP A 109 -8.29 1.68 18.53
C ASP A 109 -8.48 0.14 18.44
N ALA A 110 -8.49 -0.43 17.23
CA ALA A 110 -8.55 -1.88 17.03
C ALA A 110 -7.31 -2.60 17.61
N VAL A 111 -6.12 -2.00 17.46
CA VAL A 111 -4.88 -2.54 18.06
C VAL A 111 -4.93 -2.47 19.58
N ALA A 112 -5.39 -1.36 20.14
CA ALA A 112 -5.54 -1.20 21.60
C ALA A 112 -6.52 -2.22 22.19
N ALA A 113 -7.55 -2.61 21.43
CA ALA A 113 -8.53 -3.64 21.84
C ALA A 113 -7.97 -5.08 21.78
N ALA A 114 -6.76 -5.29 21.23
CA ALA A 114 -6.12 -6.60 21.10
C ALA A 114 -4.80 -6.70 21.89
N PRO A 115 -4.79 -6.51 23.23
CA PRO A 115 -3.57 -6.42 24.05
C PRO A 115 -2.79 -7.76 24.13
N HIS A 116 -3.38 -8.85 23.70
CA HIS A 116 -2.76 -10.18 23.60
C HIS A 116 -1.82 -10.34 22.41
N LEU A 117 -1.80 -9.37 21.50
CA LEU A 117 -0.94 -9.35 20.31
C LEU A 117 0.17 -8.31 20.44
N SER A 118 1.34 -8.63 19.91
CA SER A 118 2.38 -7.65 19.60
C SER A 118 2.16 -7.13 18.18
N VAL A 119 1.60 -5.94 18.04
CA VAL A 119 1.21 -5.39 16.74
C VAL A 119 2.13 -4.25 16.32
N ARG A 120 2.59 -4.30 15.07
CA ARG A 120 3.20 -3.16 14.37
C ARG A 120 2.24 -2.67 13.30
N MET A 121 2.16 -1.35 13.13
CA MET A 121 1.32 -0.76 12.10
C MET A 121 2.19 -0.18 10.99
N ALA A 122 1.99 -0.66 9.77
CA ALA A 122 2.64 -0.13 8.59
C ALA A 122 2.03 1.21 8.17
N ALA A 123 2.81 2.01 7.43
CA ALA A 123 2.28 3.20 6.76
C ALA A 123 1.21 2.81 5.72
N PRO A 124 0.28 3.72 5.35
CA PRO A 124 -0.65 3.50 4.24
C PRO A 124 0.09 3.25 2.93
N LEU A 125 -0.61 2.72 1.93
CA LEU A 125 0.02 2.43 0.64
C LEU A 125 0.59 3.68 -0.02
N GLY A 126 -0.13 4.78 -0.02
CA GLY A 126 0.31 6.01 -0.68
C GLY A 126 0.83 7.10 0.28
N PRO A 127 1.58 8.06 -0.28
CA PRO A 127 2.10 8.08 -1.66
C PRO A 127 3.30 7.13 -1.86
N HIS A 128 3.40 6.50 -3.04
CA HIS A 128 4.52 5.62 -3.36
C HIS A 128 4.70 5.47 -4.89
N PRO A 129 5.94 5.33 -5.43
CA PRO A 129 6.18 5.15 -6.87
C PRO A 129 5.47 3.92 -7.49
N LEU A 130 5.31 2.83 -6.74
CA LEU A 130 4.57 1.64 -7.20
C LEU A 130 3.08 1.92 -7.45
N LEU A 131 2.46 2.91 -6.79
CA LEU A 131 1.10 3.34 -7.11
C LEU A 131 1.06 4.11 -8.42
N ALA A 132 2.06 4.96 -8.69
CA ALA A 132 2.19 5.62 -9.98
C ALA A 132 2.44 4.61 -11.12
N GLU A 133 3.16 3.52 -10.85
CA GLU A 133 3.32 2.40 -11.79
C GLU A 133 1.97 1.73 -12.10
N ALA A 134 1.19 1.40 -11.08
CA ALA A 134 -0.12 0.78 -11.26
C ALA A 134 -1.09 1.72 -12.00
N LEU A 135 -1.14 3.00 -11.66
CA LEU A 135 -1.96 4.01 -12.34
C LEU A 135 -1.58 4.15 -13.82
N HIS A 136 -0.28 4.20 -14.12
CA HIS A 136 0.22 4.22 -15.48
C HIS A 136 -0.23 2.99 -16.26
N ALA A 137 -0.10 1.79 -15.70
CA ALA A 137 -0.55 0.55 -16.34
C ALA A 137 -2.06 0.57 -16.59
N ARG A 138 -2.87 1.01 -15.62
CA ARG A 138 -4.33 1.12 -15.78
C ARG A 138 -4.73 2.11 -16.88
N LEU A 139 -3.99 3.22 -17.04
CA LEU A 139 -4.18 4.15 -18.17
C LEU A 139 -3.78 3.52 -19.50
N THR A 140 -2.75 2.66 -19.51
CA THR A 140 -2.32 1.92 -20.72
C THR A 140 -3.38 0.91 -21.16
N GLU A 141 -3.96 0.17 -20.21
CA GLU A 141 -5.02 -0.83 -20.45
C GLU A 141 -6.25 -0.24 -21.17
N VAL A 142 -6.59 1.02 -20.88
CA VAL A 142 -7.69 1.72 -21.56
C VAL A 142 -7.25 2.48 -22.83
N GLY A 143 -6.03 2.22 -23.31
CA GLY A 143 -5.51 2.78 -24.55
C GLY A 143 -5.19 4.28 -24.52
N TRP A 144 -5.20 4.92 -23.34
CA TRP A 144 -4.93 6.36 -23.25
C TRP A 144 -3.53 6.74 -23.75
N LEU A 145 -2.52 5.90 -23.48
CA LEU A 145 -1.14 6.10 -23.91
C LEU A 145 -0.93 5.76 -25.39
N SER A 146 -1.74 4.88 -25.96
CA SER A 146 -1.62 4.41 -27.35
C SER A 146 -2.24 5.36 -28.39
N GLY A 147 -3.02 6.34 -27.97
CA GLY A 147 -3.77 7.23 -28.85
C GLY A 147 -2.91 8.28 -29.62
N GLY A 148 -1.59 8.21 -29.53
CA GLY A 148 -0.69 8.97 -30.39
C GLY A 148 -0.46 8.34 -31.77
N LEU A 149 -0.85 7.06 -32.00
CA LEU A 149 -0.64 6.33 -33.21
C LEU A 149 -1.89 6.22 -34.12
N ALA A 150 -3.05 6.69 -33.68
CA ALA A 150 -4.29 6.71 -34.48
C ALA A 150 -4.55 8.08 -35.13
N GLY A 151 -3.51 8.76 -35.60
CA GLY A 151 -3.60 9.84 -36.56
C GLY A 151 -3.61 9.21 -37.94
N GLY A 152 -4.66 9.46 -38.78
CA GLY A 152 -4.86 8.94 -40.09
C GLY A 152 -3.68 9.18 -41.05
N PRO A 153 -3.73 8.64 -42.28
CA PRO A 153 -2.59 8.57 -43.23
C PRO A 153 -2.30 9.92 -43.90
N SER A 154 -1.87 10.89 -43.16
CA SER A 154 -1.37 12.16 -43.69
C SER A 154 -0.38 12.82 -42.76
N GLY A 155 0.89 12.62 -43.07
CA GLY A 155 1.89 13.66 -42.85
C GLY A 155 2.84 13.51 -41.68
N GLY A 156 4.11 13.24 -41.99
CA GLY A 156 5.25 13.81 -41.31
C GLY A 156 5.94 12.93 -40.29
N LEU A 157 7.05 12.34 -40.70
CA LEU A 157 8.12 11.79 -39.87
C LEU A 157 8.73 12.89 -38.98
N ALA A 158 8.14 13.17 -37.81
CA ALA A 158 8.77 13.97 -36.77
C ALA A 158 8.22 13.53 -35.41
N GLY A 159 8.62 12.35 -34.93
CA GLY A 159 8.20 11.82 -33.66
C GLY A 159 9.37 11.20 -32.92
N GLY A 160 10.10 12.00 -32.14
CA GLY A 160 10.89 11.46 -31.02
C GLY A 160 9.96 10.84 -29.97
N PRO A 161 10.47 10.03 -29.01
CA PRO A 161 9.66 9.30 -28.03
C PRO A 161 8.76 10.17 -27.13
N SER A 162 8.80 11.49 -27.23
CA SER A 162 7.99 12.46 -26.47
C SER A 162 6.77 13.00 -27.21
N GLY A 163 6.57 12.69 -28.50
CA GLY A 163 5.53 13.34 -29.34
C GLY A 163 4.09 12.92 -29.04
N GLY A 164 3.85 11.77 -28.42
CA GLY A 164 2.52 11.17 -28.28
C GLY A 164 1.62 11.78 -27.19
N LEU A 165 2.17 12.49 -26.21
CA LEU A 165 1.43 13.03 -25.07
C LEU A 165 1.38 14.56 -25.03
N SER A 166 1.87 15.24 -26.07
CA SER A 166 1.74 16.69 -26.19
C SER A 166 0.26 17.07 -26.21
N GLY A 167 -0.15 17.96 -25.33
CA GLY A 167 -1.55 18.34 -25.17
C GLY A 167 -2.41 17.29 -24.46
N ALA A 168 -1.83 16.39 -23.68
CA ALA A 168 -2.55 15.46 -22.81
C ALA A 168 -2.66 16.01 -21.36
N GLY A 169 -3.61 15.50 -20.58
CA GLY A 169 -3.80 15.78 -19.16
C GLY A 169 -4.45 14.61 -18.44
N VAL A 170 -4.20 14.48 -17.15
CA VAL A 170 -4.80 13.43 -16.33
C VAL A 170 -5.42 14.04 -15.08
N VAL A 171 -6.64 13.62 -14.76
CA VAL A 171 -7.22 13.84 -13.42
C VAL A 171 -6.95 12.61 -12.58
N LEU A 172 -6.27 12.76 -11.45
CA LEU A 172 -6.12 11.73 -10.44
C LEU A 172 -7.36 11.75 -9.54
N ALA A 173 -8.29 10.84 -9.79
CA ALA A 173 -9.56 10.78 -9.09
C ALA A 173 -9.44 10.02 -7.77
N ALA A 174 -9.69 10.68 -6.66
CA ALA A 174 -9.60 10.14 -5.30
C ALA A 174 -10.91 10.31 -4.52
N ALA A 175 -11.09 9.57 -3.44
CA ALA A 175 -12.28 9.66 -2.60
C ALA A 175 -12.47 11.07 -2.00
N GLY A 176 -11.39 11.71 -1.59
CA GLY A 176 -11.42 12.94 -0.82
C GLY A 176 -11.48 12.69 0.69
N SER A 177 -11.02 13.67 1.44
CA SER A 177 -11.01 13.64 2.91
C SER A 177 -10.95 15.07 3.44
N ARG A 178 -11.47 15.31 4.65
CA ARG A 178 -11.28 16.56 5.39
C ARG A 178 -9.89 16.68 6.02
N ASP A 179 -9.14 15.59 6.05
CA ASP A 179 -7.79 15.56 6.60
C ASP A 179 -6.79 16.14 5.58
N ARG A 180 -6.04 17.15 6.01
CA ARG A 180 -5.03 17.83 5.18
C ARG A 180 -3.92 16.89 4.70
N ASP A 181 -3.55 15.91 5.51
CA ASP A 181 -2.53 14.94 5.14
C ASP A 181 -2.98 14.08 3.95
N SER A 182 -4.27 13.74 3.88
CA SER A 182 -4.84 13.00 2.76
C SER A 182 -4.73 13.78 1.44
N ALA A 183 -5.01 15.08 1.46
CA ALA A 183 -4.85 15.93 0.28
C ALA A 183 -3.39 16.05 -0.15
N ALA A 184 -2.47 16.21 0.81
CA ALA A 184 -1.03 16.25 0.53
C ALA A 184 -0.51 14.91 -0.06
N ASP A 185 -0.99 13.77 0.45
CA ASP A 185 -0.64 12.45 -0.07
C ASP A 185 -1.16 12.25 -1.50
N THR A 186 -2.38 12.71 -1.80
CA THR A 186 -2.95 12.67 -3.15
C THR A 186 -2.16 13.55 -4.11
N ALA A 187 -1.79 14.77 -3.70
CA ALA A 187 -0.98 15.68 -4.51
C ALA A 187 0.41 15.10 -4.82
N ARG A 188 1.06 14.46 -3.84
CA ARG A 188 2.33 13.74 -4.06
C ARG A 188 2.18 12.58 -5.03
N THR A 189 1.09 11.83 -4.96
CA THR A 189 0.80 10.74 -5.92
C THR A 189 0.59 11.30 -7.32
N ALA A 190 -0.12 12.42 -7.46
CA ALA A 190 -0.29 13.12 -8.75
C ALA A 190 1.07 13.55 -9.34
N ALA A 191 1.97 14.08 -8.52
CA ALA A 191 3.32 14.45 -8.95
C ALA A 191 4.15 13.23 -9.41
N LEU A 192 4.06 12.10 -8.68
CA LEU A 192 4.72 10.84 -9.06
C LEU A 192 4.19 10.30 -10.39
N LEU A 193 2.88 10.36 -10.60
CA LEU A 193 2.27 9.95 -11.86
C LEU A 193 2.67 10.88 -13.00
N SER A 194 2.65 12.20 -12.79
CA SER A 194 3.11 13.19 -13.77
C SER A 194 4.56 12.93 -14.22
N ALA A 195 5.46 12.71 -13.27
CA ALA A 195 6.85 12.37 -13.56
C ALA A 195 6.96 11.08 -14.40
N ARG A 196 6.17 10.05 -14.07
CA ARG A 196 6.15 8.79 -14.82
C ARG A 196 5.57 8.92 -16.21
N LEU A 197 4.68 9.89 -16.42
CA LEU A 197 4.07 10.24 -17.71
C LEU A 197 4.90 11.24 -18.54
N GLY A 198 6.16 11.48 -18.16
CA GLY A 198 7.04 12.40 -18.87
C GLY A 198 6.66 13.87 -18.73
N GLY A 199 6.07 14.26 -17.61
CA GLY A 199 5.69 15.65 -17.31
C GLY A 199 4.26 16.03 -17.75
N VAL A 200 3.42 15.08 -18.14
CA VAL A 200 2.00 15.33 -18.40
C VAL A 200 1.36 15.94 -17.14
N PRO A 201 0.60 17.04 -17.26
CA PRO A 201 -0.12 17.61 -16.11
C PRO A 201 -1.07 16.60 -15.49
N VAL A 202 -0.94 16.38 -14.18
CA VAL A 202 -1.83 15.53 -13.38
C VAL A 202 -2.41 16.36 -12.26
N LEU A 203 -3.73 16.55 -12.27
CA LEU A 203 -4.45 17.30 -11.23
C LEU A 203 -5.27 16.36 -10.35
N PRO A 204 -5.24 16.49 -9.01
CA PRO A 204 -6.17 15.81 -8.14
C PRO A 204 -7.60 16.26 -8.40
N GLY A 205 -8.56 15.30 -8.35
CA GLY A 205 -9.99 15.55 -8.34
C GLY A 205 -10.67 14.62 -7.35
N TYR A 206 -11.64 15.11 -6.60
CA TYR A 206 -12.23 14.38 -5.48
C TYR A 206 -13.69 14.03 -5.71
N ALA A 207 -14.09 12.83 -5.24
CA ALA A 207 -15.48 12.37 -5.27
C ALA A 207 -16.34 13.06 -4.22
N SER A 208 -15.76 13.38 -3.05
CA SER A 208 -16.46 13.97 -1.90
C SER A 208 -15.49 14.68 -0.95
N ALA A 209 -16.03 15.38 0.04
CA ALA A 209 -15.34 15.93 1.23
C ALA A 209 -14.12 16.84 0.97
N ALA A 210 -13.71 17.07 -0.27
CA ALA A 210 -12.59 17.92 -0.67
C ALA A 210 -12.82 18.56 -2.04
N ALA A 211 -12.06 19.61 -2.35
CA ALA A 211 -12.06 20.28 -3.64
C ALA A 211 -10.64 20.25 -4.24
N PRO A 212 -10.52 20.34 -5.59
CA PRO A 212 -11.59 20.43 -6.59
C PRO A 212 -12.32 19.09 -6.79
N THR A 213 -13.55 19.16 -7.33
CA THR A 213 -14.21 17.94 -7.83
C THR A 213 -13.51 17.41 -9.08
N VAL A 214 -13.79 16.16 -9.46
CA VAL A 214 -13.25 15.59 -10.72
C VAL A 214 -13.64 16.46 -11.91
N ALA A 215 -14.88 16.95 -11.97
CA ALA A 215 -15.37 17.82 -13.04
C ALA A 215 -14.63 19.18 -13.07
N ASP A 216 -14.32 19.74 -11.90
CA ASP A 216 -13.54 20.98 -11.82
C ASP A 216 -12.09 20.78 -12.32
N ALA A 217 -11.48 19.66 -11.96
CA ALA A 217 -10.14 19.33 -12.42
C ALA A 217 -10.09 19.06 -13.94
N VAL A 218 -11.13 18.43 -14.50
CA VAL A 218 -11.30 18.28 -15.95
C VAL A 218 -11.38 19.65 -16.63
N ARG A 219 -12.22 20.56 -16.11
CA ARG A 219 -12.32 21.94 -16.65
C ARG A 219 -10.99 22.66 -16.59
N ALA A 220 -10.30 22.63 -15.45
CA ALA A 220 -8.99 23.27 -15.29
C ALA A 220 -7.96 22.75 -16.32
N LEU A 221 -7.90 21.43 -16.56
CA LEU A 221 -7.04 20.86 -17.60
C LEU A 221 -7.46 21.29 -19.02
N THR A 222 -8.75 21.42 -19.29
CA THR A 222 -9.27 21.90 -20.59
C THR A 222 -8.87 23.34 -20.84
N ASP A 223 -8.94 24.20 -19.83
CA ASP A 223 -8.59 25.61 -19.90
C ASP A 223 -7.06 25.83 -20.10
N MET A 224 -6.25 24.88 -19.63
CA MET A 224 -4.79 24.89 -19.88
C MET A 224 -4.41 24.66 -21.35
N GLY A 225 -5.34 24.21 -22.23
CA GLY A 225 -5.09 24.03 -23.65
C GLY A 225 -6.29 23.41 -24.35
N ARG A 226 -6.83 24.13 -25.39
CA ARG A 226 -7.92 23.64 -26.21
C ARG A 226 -7.54 22.35 -26.95
N GLY A 227 -8.46 21.39 -26.99
CA GLY A 227 -8.23 20.07 -27.64
C GLY A 227 -7.36 19.12 -26.84
N ARG A 228 -7.06 19.42 -25.58
CA ARG A 228 -6.30 18.54 -24.70
C ARG A 228 -7.03 17.22 -24.48
N ARG A 229 -6.33 16.11 -24.69
CA ARG A 229 -6.86 14.77 -24.42
C ARG A 229 -6.76 14.47 -22.93
N ILE A 230 -7.88 14.42 -22.24
CA ILE A 230 -7.96 14.25 -20.80
C ILE A 230 -8.42 12.83 -20.46
N ALA A 231 -7.73 12.17 -19.52
CA ALA A 231 -8.16 10.93 -18.90
C ALA A 231 -8.38 11.10 -17.41
N VAL A 232 -9.22 10.25 -16.83
CA VAL A 232 -9.41 10.11 -15.39
C VAL A 232 -8.69 8.84 -14.92
N ALA A 233 -7.65 8.97 -14.12
CA ALA A 233 -6.96 7.89 -13.46
C ALA A 233 -7.62 7.58 -12.11
N SER A 234 -8.11 6.36 -11.95
CA SER A 234 -8.87 5.93 -10.77
C SER A 234 -7.94 5.61 -9.60
N TYR A 235 -7.79 6.52 -8.65
CA TYR A 235 -6.99 6.36 -7.44
C TYR A 235 -7.84 5.78 -6.31
N PHE A 236 -8.34 4.55 -6.54
CA PHE A 236 -9.10 3.75 -5.60
C PHE A 236 -8.50 2.35 -5.51
N ALA A 237 -8.53 1.76 -4.32
CA ALA A 237 -7.99 0.42 -4.11
C ALA A 237 -8.80 -0.66 -4.82
N ALA A 238 -10.12 -0.48 -4.93
CA ALA A 238 -11.07 -1.44 -5.51
C ALA A 238 -12.25 -0.70 -6.17
N PRO A 239 -13.08 -1.39 -6.97
CA PRO A 239 -14.35 -0.86 -7.47
C PRO A 239 -15.26 -0.38 -6.34
N GLY A 240 -16.21 0.48 -6.68
CA GLY A 240 -17.21 0.98 -5.75
C GLY A 240 -17.80 2.32 -6.18
N ARG A 241 -18.77 2.81 -5.40
CA ARG A 241 -19.57 3.99 -5.70
C ARG A 241 -18.75 5.20 -6.15
N PHE A 242 -17.71 5.56 -5.39
CA PHE A 242 -16.89 6.74 -5.70
C PHE A 242 -16.04 6.56 -6.96
N ALA A 243 -15.48 5.36 -7.18
CA ALA A 243 -14.75 5.06 -8.41
C ALA A 243 -15.66 5.20 -9.64
N THR A 244 -16.86 4.65 -9.58
CA THR A 244 -17.89 4.76 -10.64
C THR A 244 -18.32 6.21 -10.88
N GLN A 245 -18.60 6.96 -9.81
CA GLN A 245 -18.95 8.38 -9.88
C GLN A 245 -17.85 9.21 -10.55
N CYS A 246 -16.60 8.99 -10.21
CA CYS A 246 -15.48 9.68 -10.81
C CYS A 246 -15.27 9.30 -12.28
N ALA A 247 -15.44 8.03 -12.63
CA ALA A 247 -15.36 7.57 -14.01
C ALA A 247 -16.45 8.20 -14.89
N ALA A 248 -17.67 8.36 -14.38
CA ALA A 248 -18.78 9.03 -15.08
C ALA A 248 -18.52 10.51 -15.36
N ALA A 249 -17.64 11.16 -14.60
CA ALA A 249 -17.24 12.56 -14.83
C ALA A 249 -16.11 12.70 -15.87
N ALA A 250 -15.58 11.59 -16.40
CA ALA A 250 -14.52 11.62 -17.41
C ALA A 250 -15.08 12.06 -18.77
N PRO A 251 -14.34 12.87 -19.54
CA PRO A 251 -14.76 13.31 -20.89
C PRO A 251 -14.49 12.22 -21.96
N GLY A 252 -14.52 10.94 -21.60
CA GLY A 252 -14.40 9.80 -22.50
C GLY A 252 -13.50 8.67 -22.01
N ILE A 253 -12.39 8.95 -21.37
CA ILE A 253 -11.43 7.91 -20.94
C ILE A 253 -11.30 7.91 -19.40
N ALA A 254 -11.65 6.79 -18.78
CA ALA A 254 -11.40 6.53 -17.38
C ALA A 254 -10.71 5.16 -17.20
N SER A 255 -9.68 5.12 -16.38
CA SER A 255 -9.05 3.84 -16.04
C SER A 255 -9.84 3.12 -14.94
N GLY A 256 -9.68 1.81 -14.85
CA GLY A 256 -10.10 1.03 -13.71
C GLY A 256 -9.32 1.41 -12.43
N PRO A 257 -9.82 0.98 -11.24
CA PRO A 257 -9.11 1.16 -9.97
C PRO A 257 -7.77 0.39 -9.96
N LEU A 258 -6.94 0.68 -8.97
CA LEU A 258 -5.63 0.02 -8.76
C LEU A 258 -5.76 -1.51 -8.70
N GLY A 259 -6.74 -1.98 -7.95
CA GLY A 259 -7.11 -3.38 -7.88
C GLY A 259 -5.98 -4.27 -7.40
N ASP A 260 -5.95 -5.46 -7.94
CA ASP A 260 -4.94 -6.49 -7.68
C ASP A 260 -3.65 -6.33 -8.51
N HIS A 261 -3.37 -5.13 -9.02
CA HIS A 261 -2.19 -4.89 -9.87
C HIS A 261 -0.90 -5.38 -9.18
N PRO A 262 0.03 -6.05 -9.90
CA PRO A 262 1.26 -6.59 -9.30
C PRO A 262 2.10 -5.58 -8.54
N ALA A 263 2.15 -4.31 -8.98
CA ALA A 263 2.84 -3.25 -8.26
C ALA A 263 2.21 -2.95 -6.90
N VAL A 264 0.88 -3.07 -6.76
CA VAL A 264 0.17 -2.90 -5.48
C VAL A 264 0.52 -4.05 -4.54
N ALA A 265 0.53 -5.28 -5.01
CA ALA A 265 0.92 -6.44 -4.21
C ALA A 265 2.37 -6.32 -3.71
N ARG A 266 3.32 -5.90 -4.57
CA ARG A 266 4.70 -5.61 -4.15
C ARG A 266 4.75 -4.50 -3.09
N LEU A 267 3.90 -3.49 -3.21
CA LEU A 267 3.84 -2.41 -2.23
C LEU A 267 3.33 -2.87 -0.87
N VAL A 268 2.34 -3.77 -0.82
CA VAL A 268 1.87 -4.39 0.43
C VAL A 268 3.02 -5.12 1.13
N VAL A 269 3.78 -5.93 0.41
CA VAL A 269 4.97 -6.62 0.95
C VAL A 269 6.01 -5.60 1.43
N HIS A 270 6.30 -4.58 0.63
CA HIS A 270 7.25 -3.52 1.00
C HIS A 270 6.84 -2.79 2.29
N ARG A 271 5.55 -2.46 2.46
CA ARG A 271 5.02 -1.83 3.68
C ARG A 271 5.16 -2.74 4.90
N TYR A 272 4.93 -4.02 4.74
CA TYR A 272 5.16 -5.02 5.77
C TYR A 272 6.64 -5.05 6.20
N GLU A 273 7.56 -5.16 5.26
CA GLU A 273 9.00 -5.22 5.54
C GLU A 273 9.51 -3.91 6.16
N GLN A 274 9.01 -2.77 5.70
CA GLN A 274 9.32 -1.47 6.27
C GLN A 274 8.87 -1.35 7.74
N ALA A 275 7.69 -1.87 8.06
CA ALA A 275 7.18 -1.88 9.44
C ALA A 275 8.00 -2.82 10.34
N LEU A 276 8.52 -3.92 9.81
CA LEU A 276 9.41 -4.81 10.57
C LEU A 276 10.75 -4.15 10.90
N ALA A 277 11.27 -3.34 10.00
CA ALA A 277 12.52 -2.61 10.21
C ALA A 277 12.37 -1.42 11.19
N SER A 278 11.13 -0.98 11.47
CA SER A 278 10.83 0.09 12.42
C SER A 278 10.72 -0.46 13.85
N ALA A 279 11.00 0.38 14.87
CA ALA A 279 10.82 -0.02 16.27
C ALA A 279 9.35 -0.40 16.55
N PRO A 280 9.07 -1.42 17.40
CA PRO A 280 7.70 -1.75 17.78
C PRO A 280 7.04 -0.58 18.49
N MET A 281 5.73 -0.40 18.29
CA MET A 281 4.93 0.57 19.04
C MET A 281 4.90 0.11 20.51
N SER A 282 5.52 0.90 21.38
CA SER A 282 5.44 0.67 22.83
C SER A 282 4.01 0.96 23.29
N HIS A 283 3.33 -0.01 23.89
CA HIS A 283 2.12 0.28 24.63
C HIS A 283 2.48 1.15 25.83
N PRO A 284 1.76 2.25 26.10
CA PRO A 284 1.92 2.95 27.36
C PRO A 284 1.58 1.95 28.48
N ALA A 285 2.55 1.71 29.36
CA ALA A 285 2.32 0.90 30.53
C ALA A 285 1.15 1.53 31.31
N VAL A 286 0.05 0.80 31.45
CA VAL A 286 -1.02 1.17 32.37
C VAL A 286 -0.43 1.02 33.78
N THR A 287 0.01 2.15 34.35
CA THR A 287 0.38 2.20 35.77
C THR A 287 -0.93 2.07 36.55
N VAL A 288 -1.24 0.85 36.98
CA VAL A 288 -2.26 0.62 37.98
C VAL A 288 -1.68 1.16 39.28
N GLY A 289 -2.08 2.38 39.65
CA GLY A 289 -1.83 2.94 40.98
C GLY A 289 -2.56 2.07 42.01
N VAL A 290 -1.81 1.51 42.96
CA VAL A 290 -2.28 0.85 44.16
C VAL A 290 -2.64 1.93 45.17
#